data_25cd611bfff6441791cea09b73c22690
#
_entry.id   25cd611bfff6441791cea09b73c22690
#
_cell.length_a   1.000
_cell.length_b   1.000
_cell.length_c   1.000
_cell.angle_alpha   90.00
_cell.angle_beta   90.00
_cell.angle_gamma   90.00
#
_symmetry.space_group_name_H-M   'P 1'
#
loop_
_entity.id
_entity.type
_entity.pdbx_description
1 polymer ?
#
loop_
_entity_poly.entity_id
_entity_poly.type
_entity_poly.pdbx_seq_one_letter_code
_entity_poly.pdbx_strand_id
1 'polypeptide(L)'
;TVVPAIALSFIIIFGLKYWNEIMKLPKSEKRVVIELYAKQFDWTARYPGKDGKLGETDFRQISGSNAVGMDTTDLSGNDDILVKNEFHIPVGQEIELRMRSRDVIHSAYLPHFRAQMNCVPGMITFFKFKPTKTTAQMRNDPYVVEMMKNINAQRAKNNKEAVEFDYVLLCNKICGASHYNMQMNLIVDTEADYKAWLQKQKPVKTVALK
;
A
#
# COMPACT_ATOMS: atom_id res chain seq x y z
N THR A 1 2.59 43.27 -15.10
CA THR A 1 1.58 42.19 -15.27
C THR A 1 2.01 41.10 -16.26
N VAL A 2 2.67 41.44 -17.39
CA VAL A 2 3.02 40.48 -18.46
C VAL A 2 4.08 39.46 -17.98
N VAL A 3 5.18 39.89 -17.35
CA VAL A 3 6.25 39.01 -16.91
C VAL A 3 5.76 37.98 -15.89
N PRO A 4 5.03 38.33 -14.82
CA PRO A 4 4.45 37.33 -13.91
C PRO A 4 3.45 36.41 -14.60
N ALA A 5 2.67 36.87 -15.55
CA ALA A 5 1.72 36.04 -16.30
C ALA A 5 2.43 34.97 -17.13
N ILE A 6 3.52 35.32 -17.81
CA ILE A 6 4.33 34.37 -18.58
C ILE A 6 4.96 33.33 -17.63
N ALA A 7 5.58 33.76 -16.53
CA ALA A 7 6.21 32.85 -15.56
C ALA A 7 5.17 31.88 -14.97
N LEU A 8 3.99 32.37 -14.59
CA LEU A 8 2.90 31.56 -14.05
C LEU A 8 2.38 30.54 -15.09
N SER A 9 2.29 30.95 -16.36
CA SER A 9 1.87 30.04 -17.44
C SER A 9 2.83 28.86 -17.58
N PHE A 10 4.14 29.10 -17.52
CA PHE A 10 5.13 28.00 -17.54
C PHE A 10 4.96 27.06 -16.33
N ILE A 11 4.81 27.62 -15.13
CA ILE A 11 4.64 26.82 -13.90
C ILE A 11 3.37 25.95 -14.02
N ILE A 12 2.26 26.51 -14.51
CA ILE A 12 0.99 25.77 -14.66
C ILE A 12 1.14 24.66 -15.71
N ILE A 13 1.73 24.95 -16.87
CA ILE A 13 1.90 23.95 -17.95
C ILE A 13 2.76 22.78 -17.45
N PHE A 14 3.91 23.06 -16.83
CA PHE A 14 4.76 22.01 -16.27
C PHE A 14 4.09 21.28 -15.11
N GLY A 15 3.39 22.00 -14.24
CA GLY A 15 2.63 21.41 -13.12
C GLY A 15 1.56 20.44 -13.62
N LEU A 16 0.76 20.80 -14.62
CA LEU A 16 -0.25 19.93 -15.21
C LEU A 16 0.37 18.71 -15.91
N LYS A 17 1.51 18.89 -16.59
CA LYS A 17 2.23 17.77 -17.20
C LYS A 17 2.65 16.74 -16.15
N TYR A 18 3.34 17.17 -15.10
CA TYR A 18 3.79 16.28 -14.02
C TYR A 18 2.63 15.67 -13.23
N TRP A 19 1.58 16.45 -12.98
CA TRP A 19 0.36 15.94 -12.37
C TRP A 19 -0.23 14.78 -13.17
N ASN A 20 -0.36 14.94 -14.48
CA ASN A 20 -0.84 13.89 -15.37
C ASN A 20 0.06 12.64 -15.34
N GLU A 21 1.37 12.80 -15.32
CA GLU A 21 2.30 11.68 -15.24
C GLU A 21 2.16 10.90 -13.93
N ILE A 22 1.95 11.60 -12.80
CA ILE A 22 1.78 11.00 -11.47
C ILE A 22 0.43 10.32 -11.33
N MET A 23 -0.64 10.99 -11.75
CA MET A 23 -2.03 10.53 -11.51
C MET A 23 -2.57 9.62 -12.61
N LYS A 24 -1.96 9.55 -13.78
CA LYS A 24 -2.42 8.67 -14.85
C LYS A 24 -2.11 7.22 -14.51
N LEU A 25 -3.14 6.39 -14.52
CA LEU A 25 -2.94 4.94 -14.34
C LEU A 25 -2.03 4.38 -15.43
N PRO A 26 -1.13 3.46 -15.09
CA PRO A 26 -0.25 2.83 -16.06
C PRO A 26 -1.08 2.10 -17.11
N LYS A 27 -0.71 2.25 -18.37
CA LYS A 27 -1.29 1.45 -19.47
C LYS A 27 -0.68 0.06 -19.57
N SER A 28 0.36 -0.21 -18.78
CA SER A 28 1.10 -1.48 -18.83
C SER A 28 0.27 -2.62 -18.21
N GLU A 29 0.14 -3.71 -18.94
CA GLU A 29 -0.43 -4.97 -18.43
C GLU A 29 0.47 -5.63 -17.35
N LYS A 30 1.73 -5.20 -17.25
CA LYS A 30 2.71 -5.74 -16.29
C LYS A 30 2.72 -5.04 -14.91
N ARG A 31 1.70 -4.25 -14.59
CA ARG A 31 1.60 -3.63 -13.27
C ARG A 31 1.10 -4.63 -12.23
N VAL A 32 1.59 -4.49 -11.01
CA VAL A 32 1.05 -5.20 -9.85
C VAL A 32 -0.04 -4.35 -9.22
N VAL A 33 -1.26 -4.87 -9.17
CA VAL A 33 -2.40 -4.20 -8.53
C VAL A 33 -2.59 -4.78 -7.13
N ILE A 34 -2.67 -3.92 -6.12
CA ILE A 34 -2.91 -4.33 -4.73
C ILE A 34 -3.98 -3.40 -4.18
N GLU A 35 -5.00 -3.97 -3.54
CA GLU A 35 -5.98 -3.19 -2.81
C GLU A 35 -5.57 -3.10 -1.34
N LEU A 36 -5.51 -1.87 -0.81
CA LEU A 36 -5.34 -1.60 0.62
C LEU A 36 -6.70 -1.24 1.22
N TYR A 37 -7.13 -2.02 2.18
CA TYR A 37 -8.37 -1.80 2.91
C TYR A 37 -8.08 -1.36 4.33
N ALA A 38 -8.49 -0.13 4.65
CA ALA A 38 -8.29 0.51 5.94
C ALA A 38 -9.53 0.37 6.83
N LYS A 39 -9.32 0.08 8.09
CA LYS A 39 -10.33 0.18 9.15
C LYS A 39 -9.66 0.62 10.46
N GLN A 40 -10.44 1.08 11.41
CA GLN A 40 -9.96 1.39 12.76
C GLN A 40 -9.59 0.08 13.51
N PHE A 41 -8.32 -0.30 13.77
CA PHE A 41 -7.09 0.44 13.45
C PHE A 41 -6.11 -0.52 12.78
N ASP A 42 -6.48 -1.00 11.61
CA ASP A 42 -5.79 -2.10 10.94
C ASP A 42 -5.78 -1.90 9.41
N TRP A 43 -4.79 -2.50 8.77
CA TRP A 43 -4.64 -2.57 7.32
C TRP A 43 -4.83 -4.01 6.85
N THR A 44 -5.50 -4.18 5.73
CA THR A 44 -5.54 -5.45 5.01
C THR A 44 -5.11 -5.17 3.57
N ALA A 45 -4.14 -5.93 3.07
CA ALA A 45 -3.78 -5.89 1.65
C ALA A 45 -4.43 -7.07 0.93
N ARG A 46 -5.05 -6.80 -0.22
CA ARG A 46 -5.68 -7.80 -1.09
C ARG A 46 -4.96 -7.82 -2.44
N TYR A 47 -4.56 -9.00 -2.83
CA TYR A 47 -3.93 -9.26 -4.11
C TYR A 47 -4.89 -9.98 -5.03
N PRO A 48 -4.85 -9.68 -6.34
CA PRO A 48 -5.50 -10.54 -7.30
C PRO A 48 -4.86 -11.93 -7.27
N GLY A 49 -5.67 -12.93 -7.45
CA GLY A 49 -5.19 -14.29 -7.49
C GLY A 49 -4.50 -14.66 -8.80
N LYS A 50 -4.69 -15.89 -9.24
CA LYS A 50 -4.06 -16.43 -10.45
C LYS A 50 -4.60 -15.81 -11.73
N ASP A 51 -5.84 -15.36 -11.71
CA ASP A 51 -6.49 -14.71 -12.85
C ASP A 51 -6.05 -13.25 -13.06
N GLY A 52 -5.31 -12.68 -12.09
CA GLY A 52 -4.79 -11.31 -12.12
C GLY A 52 -5.86 -10.23 -11.96
N LYS A 53 -7.07 -10.58 -11.50
CA LYS A 53 -8.18 -9.67 -11.29
C LYS A 53 -8.62 -9.68 -9.83
N LEU A 54 -8.91 -8.51 -9.30
CA LEU A 54 -9.56 -8.41 -7.99
C LEU A 54 -11.06 -8.61 -8.17
N GLY A 55 -11.64 -9.50 -7.38
CA GLY A 55 -13.09 -9.71 -7.34
C GLY A 55 -13.85 -8.46 -6.89
N GLU A 56 -15.10 -8.37 -7.28
CA GLU A 56 -16.00 -7.28 -6.90
C GLU A 56 -16.24 -7.23 -5.38
N THR A 57 -16.63 -6.08 -4.89
CA THR A 57 -16.89 -5.87 -3.46
C THR A 57 -18.18 -5.10 -3.25
N ASP A 58 -18.98 -5.53 -2.27
CA ASP A 58 -20.16 -4.83 -1.83
C ASP A 58 -20.10 -4.57 -0.31
N PHE A 59 -20.23 -3.30 0.08
CA PHE A 59 -20.21 -2.91 1.49
C PHE A 59 -21.31 -3.59 2.32
N ARG A 60 -22.43 -3.99 1.71
CA ARG A 60 -23.53 -4.70 2.35
C ARG A 60 -23.16 -6.12 2.77
N GLN A 61 -22.13 -6.70 2.13
CA GLN A 61 -21.61 -8.02 2.44
C GLN A 61 -20.51 -8.01 3.51
N ILE A 62 -20.17 -6.83 4.06
CA ILE A 62 -19.19 -6.74 5.15
C ILE A 62 -19.74 -7.41 6.39
N SER A 63 -19.02 -8.43 6.88
CA SER A 63 -19.34 -9.20 8.09
C SER A 63 -18.08 -9.55 8.87
N GLY A 64 -18.21 -10.31 9.95
CA GLY A 64 -17.08 -10.83 10.72
C GLY A 64 -16.19 -11.77 9.91
N SER A 65 -16.77 -12.61 9.05
CA SER A 65 -16.06 -13.52 8.15
C SER A 65 -15.62 -12.85 6.85
N ASN A 66 -16.30 -11.80 6.40
CA ASN A 66 -16.03 -11.08 5.16
C ASN A 66 -15.65 -9.61 5.44
N ALA A 67 -14.50 -9.42 6.04
CA ALA A 67 -14.08 -8.12 6.56
C ALA A 67 -13.91 -7.02 5.48
N VAL A 68 -13.63 -7.38 4.24
CA VAL A 68 -13.43 -6.46 3.11
C VAL A 68 -14.65 -6.33 2.19
N GLY A 69 -15.72 -7.09 2.47
CA GLY A 69 -16.97 -7.07 1.71
C GLY A 69 -16.80 -7.63 0.30
N MET A 70 -16.10 -8.73 0.14
CA MET A 70 -16.01 -9.42 -1.16
C MET A 70 -17.39 -9.90 -1.60
N ASP A 71 -17.74 -9.67 -2.85
CA ASP A 71 -19.00 -10.17 -3.39
C ASP A 71 -18.95 -11.69 -3.52
N THR A 72 -19.77 -12.38 -2.72
CA THR A 72 -19.82 -13.84 -2.70
C THR A 72 -20.47 -14.46 -3.94
N THR A 73 -21.01 -13.64 -4.83
CA THR A 73 -21.56 -14.08 -6.13
C THR A 73 -20.54 -13.93 -7.26
N ASP A 74 -19.51 -13.12 -7.06
CA ASP A 74 -18.43 -12.95 -8.02
C ASP A 74 -17.35 -14.02 -7.83
N LEU A 75 -17.28 -14.93 -8.79
CA LEU A 75 -16.32 -16.04 -8.76
C LEU A 75 -14.87 -15.59 -8.98
N SER A 76 -14.64 -14.41 -9.57
CA SER A 76 -13.29 -13.88 -9.79
C SER A 76 -12.58 -13.55 -8.48
N GLY A 77 -13.32 -13.30 -7.39
CA GLY A 77 -12.76 -13.11 -6.06
C GLY A 77 -12.31 -14.38 -5.34
N ASN A 78 -12.60 -15.57 -5.88
CA ASN A 78 -12.33 -16.84 -5.18
C ASN A 78 -10.84 -17.16 -5.01
N ASP A 79 -9.99 -16.59 -5.83
CA ASP A 79 -8.54 -16.78 -5.79
C ASP A 79 -7.80 -15.56 -5.25
N ASP A 80 -8.51 -14.49 -4.86
CA ASP A 80 -7.94 -13.34 -4.17
C ASP A 80 -7.25 -13.75 -2.86
N ILE A 81 -6.18 -13.04 -2.54
CA ILE A 81 -5.37 -13.30 -1.35
C ILE A 81 -5.47 -12.11 -0.41
N LEU A 82 -5.84 -12.37 0.84
CA LEU A 82 -5.86 -11.36 1.90
C LEU A 82 -4.70 -11.55 2.85
N VAL A 83 -3.90 -10.51 3.06
CA VAL A 83 -2.79 -10.51 4.01
C VAL A 83 -2.91 -9.37 5.02
N LYS A 84 -2.39 -9.61 6.21
CA LYS A 84 -2.31 -8.67 7.32
C LYS A 84 -0.89 -8.66 7.88
N ASN A 85 -0.57 -7.66 8.67
CA ASN A 85 0.71 -7.43 9.32
C ASN A 85 1.82 -6.97 8.37
N GLU A 86 1.98 -7.62 7.23
CA GLU A 86 2.93 -7.23 6.20
C GLU A 86 2.38 -7.51 4.81
N PHE A 87 2.83 -6.76 3.83
CA PHE A 87 2.53 -7.00 2.43
C PHE A 87 3.78 -6.83 1.57
N HIS A 88 3.84 -7.53 0.45
CA HIS A 88 5.03 -7.64 -0.39
C HIS A 88 4.79 -7.03 -1.76
N ILE A 89 5.85 -6.43 -2.33
CA ILE A 89 5.83 -5.89 -3.69
C ILE A 89 7.16 -6.19 -4.39
N PRO A 90 7.16 -6.44 -5.71
CA PRO A 90 8.39 -6.67 -6.45
C PRO A 90 9.13 -5.36 -6.77
N VAL A 91 10.46 -5.35 -6.65
CA VAL A 91 11.31 -4.24 -7.07
C VAL A 91 11.25 -4.06 -8.59
N GLY A 92 11.31 -2.83 -9.06
CA GLY A 92 11.43 -2.51 -10.48
C GLY A 92 10.14 -2.63 -11.29
N GLN A 93 9.02 -3.03 -10.69
CA GLN A 93 7.71 -3.07 -11.35
C GLN A 93 6.83 -1.88 -10.93
N GLU A 94 5.90 -1.48 -11.78
CA GLU A 94 4.90 -0.48 -11.40
C GLU A 94 3.86 -1.11 -10.45
N ILE A 95 3.67 -0.46 -9.32
CA ILE A 95 2.68 -0.84 -8.31
C ILE A 95 1.52 0.13 -8.39
N GLU A 96 0.32 -0.39 -8.57
CA GLU A 96 -0.93 0.34 -8.43
C GLU A 96 -1.57 -0.04 -7.09
N LEU A 97 -1.60 0.90 -6.16
CA LEU A 97 -2.35 0.74 -4.92
C LEU A 97 -3.76 1.30 -5.12
N ARG A 98 -4.76 0.47 -4.91
CA ARG A 98 -6.16 0.87 -4.78
C ARG A 98 -6.52 0.93 -3.31
N MET A 99 -7.07 2.02 -2.85
CA MET A 99 -7.31 2.23 -1.43
C MET A 99 -8.79 2.42 -1.16
N ARG A 100 -9.28 1.71 -0.15
CA ARG A 100 -10.65 1.83 0.37
C ARG A 100 -10.64 1.96 1.88
N SER A 101 -11.69 2.50 2.43
CA SER A 101 -11.91 2.54 3.87
C SER A 101 -13.26 1.91 4.24
N ARG A 102 -13.29 1.22 5.38
CA ARG A 102 -14.49 0.65 5.96
C ARG A 102 -15.33 1.66 6.72
N ASP A 103 -14.69 2.58 7.42
CA ASP A 103 -15.29 3.37 8.50
C ASP A 103 -15.06 4.87 8.32
N VAL A 104 -13.90 5.39 8.75
CA VAL A 104 -13.54 6.80 8.67
C VAL A 104 -12.49 7.05 7.59
N ILE A 105 -12.14 8.30 7.33
CA ILE A 105 -11.03 8.62 6.43
C ILE A 105 -9.71 8.22 7.11
N HIS A 106 -8.95 7.38 6.42
CA HIS A 106 -7.54 7.09 6.71
C HIS A 106 -6.67 7.69 5.61
N SER A 107 -5.36 7.62 5.75
CA SER A 107 -4.44 8.01 4.69
C SER A 107 -3.30 6.99 4.60
N ALA A 108 -3.23 6.28 3.49
CA ALA A 108 -2.12 5.39 3.21
C ALA A 108 -0.87 6.22 2.92
N TYR A 109 0.09 6.20 3.83
CA TYR A 109 1.33 6.94 3.74
C TYR A 109 2.53 6.00 3.74
N LEU A 110 3.29 6.08 2.69
CA LEU A 110 4.53 5.31 2.47
C LEU A 110 5.71 6.29 2.46
N PRO A 111 6.28 6.63 3.64
CA PRO A 111 7.27 7.71 3.77
C PRO A 111 8.49 7.51 2.89
N HIS A 112 9.00 6.29 2.79
CA HIS A 112 10.19 5.96 2.00
C HIS A 112 9.99 6.07 0.48
N PHE A 113 8.74 6.04 0.02
CA PHE A 113 8.36 6.24 -1.39
C PHE A 113 7.84 7.65 -1.65
N ARG A 114 7.70 8.49 -0.61
CA ARG A 114 7.06 9.81 -0.68
C ARG A 114 5.67 9.76 -1.31
N ALA A 115 4.97 8.67 -1.06
CA ALA A 115 3.64 8.39 -1.60
C ALA A 115 2.60 8.52 -0.49
N GLN A 116 1.51 9.22 -0.76
CA GLN A 116 0.39 9.39 0.15
C GLN A 116 -0.91 9.52 -0.62
N MET A 117 -1.94 8.80 -0.16
CA MET A 117 -3.30 8.94 -0.69
C MET A 117 -4.32 8.62 0.39
N ASN A 118 -5.41 9.37 0.41
CA ASN A 118 -6.50 9.13 1.36
C ASN A 118 -7.29 7.88 1.00
N CYS A 119 -7.65 7.10 2.02
CA CYS A 119 -8.62 6.02 1.94
C CYS A 119 -9.96 6.60 2.40
N VAL A 120 -10.90 6.77 1.48
CA VAL A 120 -12.18 7.45 1.73
C VAL A 120 -13.31 6.42 1.73
N PRO A 121 -14.18 6.41 2.75
CA PRO A 121 -15.36 5.54 2.74
C PRO A 121 -16.23 5.81 1.51
N GLY A 122 -16.69 4.72 0.88
CA GLY A 122 -17.60 4.80 -0.27
C GLY A 122 -16.94 5.09 -1.62
N MET A 123 -15.61 5.27 -1.67
CA MET A 123 -14.91 5.45 -2.95
C MET A 123 -13.57 4.72 -2.99
N ILE A 124 -13.13 4.38 -4.21
CA ILE A 124 -11.80 3.83 -4.44
C ILE A 124 -10.89 4.97 -4.86
N THR A 125 -9.82 5.18 -4.11
CA THR A 125 -8.72 6.07 -4.51
C THR A 125 -7.55 5.24 -4.98
N PHE A 126 -6.62 5.82 -5.71
CA PHE A 126 -5.47 5.08 -6.21
C PHE A 126 -4.20 5.94 -6.21
N PHE A 127 -3.08 5.27 -6.10
CA PHE A 127 -1.76 5.84 -6.27
C PHE A 127 -0.85 4.82 -6.95
N LYS A 128 0.13 5.30 -7.73
CA LYS A 128 1.12 4.44 -8.36
C LYS A 128 2.53 4.88 -8.01
N PHE A 129 3.42 3.91 -7.92
CA PHE A 129 4.85 4.15 -7.78
C PHE A 129 5.65 2.93 -8.26
N LYS A 130 6.95 3.10 -8.37
CA LYS A 130 7.87 2.03 -8.76
C LYS A 130 8.98 1.95 -7.74
N PRO A 131 9.09 0.86 -6.94
CA PRO A 131 10.18 0.67 -6.01
C PRO A 131 11.49 0.43 -6.76
N THR A 132 12.56 1.06 -6.30
CA THR A 132 13.89 1.01 -6.96
C THR A 132 14.92 0.20 -6.17
N LYS A 133 14.69 -0.04 -4.88
CA LYS A 133 15.57 -0.82 -4.00
C LYS A 133 14.76 -1.83 -3.21
N THR A 134 15.29 -3.05 -3.09
CA THR A 134 14.69 -4.07 -2.21
C THR A 134 14.89 -3.72 -0.73
N THR A 135 14.10 -4.33 0.15
CA THR A 135 14.28 -4.20 1.61
C THR A 135 15.68 -4.64 2.02
N ALA A 136 16.19 -5.73 1.46
CA ALA A 136 17.53 -6.22 1.73
C ALA A 136 18.61 -5.21 1.28
N GLN A 137 18.44 -4.56 0.12
CA GLN A 137 19.35 -3.50 -0.33
C GLN A 137 19.33 -2.27 0.59
N MET A 138 18.12 -1.89 1.09
CA MET A 138 17.99 -0.79 2.02
C MET A 138 18.62 -1.09 3.38
N ARG A 139 18.51 -2.32 3.89
CA ARG A 139 19.19 -2.74 5.12
C ARG A 139 20.72 -2.63 5.05
N ASN A 140 21.29 -2.70 3.84
CA ASN A 140 22.72 -2.53 3.59
C ASN A 140 23.12 -1.11 3.12
N ASP A 141 22.15 -0.19 3.01
CA ASP A 141 22.44 1.21 2.65
C ASP A 141 23.16 1.91 3.82
N PRO A 142 24.31 2.57 3.60
CA PRO A 142 25.09 3.17 4.69
C PRO A 142 24.30 4.15 5.55
N TYR A 143 23.42 4.94 4.94
CA TYR A 143 22.57 5.87 5.67
C TYR A 143 21.57 5.13 6.57
N VAL A 144 20.96 4.07 6.05
CA VAL A 144 19.99 3.26 6.81
C VAL A 144 20.68 2.52 7.94
N VAL A 145 21.87 1.96 7.71
CA VAL A 145 22.68 1.29 8.75
C VAL A 145 22.97 2.24 9.91
N GLU A 146 23.43 3.46 9.63
CA GLU A 146 23.71 4.44 10.69
C GLU A 146 22.44 4.92 11.40
N MET A 147 21.36 5.12 10.66
CA MET A 147 20.04 5.45 11.22
C MET A 147 19.56 4.35 12.17
N MET A 148 19.61 3.08 11.75
CA MET A 148 19.16 1.95 12.57
C MET A 148 20.04 1.73 13.80
N LYS A 149 21.34 1.95 13.69
CA LYS A 149 22.26 1.94 14.84
C LYS A 149 21.83 2.95 15.90
N ASN A 150 21.50 4.18 15.50
CA ASN A 150 21.05 5.23 16.41
C ASN A 150 19.69 4.89 17.03
N ILE A 151 18.74 4.37 16.26
CA ILE A 151 17.43 3.90 16.75
C ILE A 151 17.64 2.78 17.76
N ASN A 152 18.43 1.78 17.44
CA ASN A 152 18.67 0.63 18.32
C ASN A 152 19.42 1.01 19.60
N ALA A 153 20.32 1.99 19.54
CA ALA A 153 20.94 2.55 20.74
C ALA A 153 19.92 3.22 21.70
N GLN A 154 18.93 3.94 21.13
CA GLN A 154 17.85 4.52 21.93
C GLN A 154 16.89 3.44 22.47
N ARG A 155 16.60 2.42 21.67
CA ARG A 155 15.75 1.29 22.11
C ARG A 155 16.39 0.53 23.25
N ALA A 156 17.69 0.26 23.20
CA ALA A 156 18.45 -0.39 24.27
C ALA A 156 18.40 0.39 25.59
N LYS A 157 18.50 1.74 25.55
CA LYS A 157 18.33 2.59 26.74
C LYS A 157 16.94 2.45 27.38
N ASN A 158 15.94 2.04 26.62
CA ASN A 158 14.56 1.84 27.09
C ASN A 158 14.22 0.34 27.27
N ASN A 159 15.21 -0.53 27.38
CA ASN A 159 15.04 -1.99 27.53
C ASN A 159 14.16 -2.61 26.42
N LYS A 160 14.25 -2.10 25.19
CA LYS A 160 13.53 -2.65 24.03
C LYS A 160 14.51 -3.39 23.12
N GLU A 161 14.05 -4.47 22.53
CA GLU A 161 14.82 -5.25 21.55
C GLU A 161 15.21 -4.43 20.33
N ALA A 162 16.34 -4.77 19.73
CA ALA A 162 16.77 -4.19 18.47
C ALA A 162 15.78 -4.55 17.35
N VAL A 163 15.65 -3.66 16.37
CA VAL A 163 14.81 -3.87 15.19
C VAL A 163 15.63 -3.68 13.92
N GLU A 164 15.22 -4.35 12.86
CA GLU A 164 15.75 -4.14 11.52
C GLU A 164 14.93 -3.09 10.76
N PHE A 165 15.50 -2.59 9.67
CA PHE A 165 14.78 -1.70 8.78
C PHE A 165 13.76 -2.50 7.96
N ASP A 166 12.52 -2.00 7.93
CA ASP A 166 11.52 -2.36 6.95
C ASP A 166 10.90 -1.09 6.36
N TYR A 167 10.44 -1.17 5.13
CA TYR A 167 9.51 -0.16 4.65
C TYR A 167 8.21 -0.25 5.45
N VAL A 168 7.52 0.85 5.58
CA VAL A 168 6.31 0.89 6.40
C VAL A 168 5.19 1.65 5.70
N LEU A 169 3.97 1.12 5.84
CA LEU A 169 2.73 1.80 5.56
C LEU A 169 2.18 2.34 6.89
N LEU A 170 1.95 3.63 6.96
CA LEU A 170 1.41 4.33 8.13
C LEU A 170 0.05 4.94 7.80
N CYS A 171 -0.78 5.13 8.81
CA CYS A 171 -1.92 6.02 8.70
C CYS A 171 -1.48 7.46 8.98
N ASN A 172 -1.68 8.38 8.01
CA ASN A 172 -1.31 9.80 8.14
C ASN A 172 -2.55 10.72 8.21
N LYS A 173 -3.68 10.21 8.69
CA LYS A 173 -4.90 10.95 8.96
C LYS A 173 -5.44 10.52 10.31
N ILE A 174 -5.63 11.46 11.24
CA ILE A 174 -6.19 11.14 12.57
C ILE A 174 -7.53 10.41 12.37
N CYS A 175 -7.55 9.15 12.74
CA CYS A 175 -8.67 8.23 12.51
C CYS A 175 -9.28 7.69 13.82
N GLY A 176 -8.77 8.06 14.98
CA GLY A 176 -9.29 7.66 16.30
C GLY A 176 -8.20 7.37 17.32
N ALA A 177 -8.57 6.74 18.44
CA ALA A 177 -7.74 6.58 19.61
C ALA A 177 -6.42 5.82 19.39
N SER A 178 -6.42 4.78 18.52
CA SER A 178 -5.21 3.99 18.21
C SER A 178 -4.58 4.38 16.86
N HIS A 179 -4.87 5.58 16.37
CA HIS A 179 -4.26 6.10 15.14
C HIS A 179 -2.73 5.97 15.12
N TYR A 180 -2.07 6.25 16.24
CA TYR A 180 -0.62 6.22 16.38
C TYR A 180 0.00 4.84 16.13
N ASN A 181 -0.78 3.77 16.25
CA ASN A 181 -0.32 2.39 16.08
C ASN A 181 -0.83 1.74 14.79
N MET A 182 -1.54 2.49 13.94
CA MET A 182 -2.07 1.96 12.67
C MET A 182 -0.99 1.94 11.61
N GLN A 183 -0.27 0.82 11.54
CA GLN A 183 0.84 0.59 10.62
C GLN A 183 0.85 -0.83 10.09
N MET A 184 1.53 -1.05 8.95
CA MET A 184 1.74 -2.35 8.34
C MET A 184 3.12 -2.38 7.69
N ASN A 185 3.88 -3.47 7.84
CA ASN A 185 5.17 -3.60 7.19
C ASN A 185 5.00 -3.79 5.68
N LEU A 186 5.94 -3.24 4.93
CA LEU A 186 6.03 -3.43 3.49
C LEU A 186 7.41 -3.99 3.14
N ILE A 187 7.41 -5.13 2.50
CA ILE A 187 8.62 -5.79 2.02
C ILE A 187 8.73 -5.58 0.51
N VAL A 188 9.86 -5.07 0.09
CA VAL A 188 10.22 -4.98 -1.34
C VAL A 188 11.15 -6.11 -1.67
N ASP A 189 10.66 -7.06 -2.44
CA ASP A 189 11.37 -8.27 -2.82
C ASP A 189 11.98 -8.20 -4.22
N THR A 190 12.87 -9.13 -4.52
CA THR A 190 13.14 -9.47 -5.91
C THR A 190 11.89 -10.08 -6.57
N GLU A 191 11.81 -10.08 -7.90
CA GLU A 191 10.66 -10.69 -8.58
C GLU A 191 10.50 -12.19 -8.24
N ALA A 192 11.60 -12.90 -8.06
CA ALA A 192 11.60 -14.31 -7.71
C ALA A 192 11.07 -14.55 -6.30
N ASP A 193 11.56 -13.78 -5.32
CA ASP A 193 11.15 -13.89 -3.92
C ASP A 193 9.67 -13.48 -3.75
N TYR A 194 9.24 -12.42 -4.43
CA TYR A 194 7.84 -12.00 -4.44
C TYR A 194 6.92 -13.11 -4.97
N LYS A 195 7.27 -13.73 -6.09
CA LYS A 195 6.49 -14.85 -6.64
C LYS A 195 6.47 -16.06 -5.68
N ALA A 196 7.60 -16.37 -5.07
CA ALA A 196 7.69 -17.46 -4.08
C ALA A 196 6.86 -17.17 -2.83
N TRP A 197 6.86 -15.91 -2.36
CA TRP A 197 6.02 -15.48 -1.24
C TRP A 197 4.52 -15.57 -1.59
N LEU A 198 4.14 -15.06 -2.76
CA LEU A 198 2.73 -15.06 -3.21
C LEU A 198 2.17 -16.48 -3.34
N GLN A 199 2.98 -17.42 -3.84
CA GLN A 199 2.58 -18.84 -3.97
C GLN A 199 2.32 -19.53 -2.62
N LYS A 200 2.92 -19.05 -1.53
CA LYS A 200 2.68 -19.59 -0.18
C LYS A 200 1.39 -19.07 0.45
N GLN A 201 0.81 -18.00 -0.11
CA GLN A 201 -0.41 -17.42 0.43
C GLN A 201 -1.62 -18.27 0.06
N LYS A 202 -2.61 -18.28 0.96
CA LYS A 202 -3.85 -19.03 0.73
C LYS A 202 -4.90 -18.11 0.12
N PRO A 203 -5.57 -18.53 -0.95
CA PRO A 203 -6.68 -17.78 -1.52
C PRO A 203 -7.89 -17.76 -0.58
N VAL A 204 -8.64 -16.68 -0.67
CA VAL A 204 -9.92 -16.55 0.03
C VAL A 204 -11.00 -17.18 -0.86
N LYS A 205 -11.58 -18.28 -0.39
CA LYS A 205 -12.75 -18.84 -1.08
C LYS A 205 -13.99 -18.02 -0.70
N THR A 206 -14.55 -17.25 -1.62
CA THR A 206 -15.73 -16.41 -1.36
C THR A 206 -16.93 -17.22 -0.84
N VAL A 207 -17.03 -18.48 -1.22
CA VAL A 207 -18.06 -19.42 -0.70
C VAL A 207 -17.92 -19.65 0.80
N ALA A 208 -16.72 -19.55 1.36
CA ALA A 208 -16.47 -19.71 2.81
C ALA A 208 -16.77 -18.42 3.60
N LEU A 209 -17.12 -17.32 2.92
CA LEU A 209 -17.43 -16.03 3.53
C LEU A 209 -18.94 -15.81 3.77
N LYS A 210 -19.78 -16.78 3.36
CA LYS A 210 -21.24 -16.76 3.54
C LYS A 210 -21.66 -17.01 4.97
#